data_aee6b1e9388f9b73bd3abe6030515e3a
#
_entry.id   aee6b1e9388f9b73bd3abe6030515e3a
#
_cell.length_a   1.000
_cell.length_b   1.000
_cell.length_c   1.000
_cell.angle_alpha   90.00
_cell.angle_beta   90.00
_cell.angle_gamma   90.00
#
_symmetry.space_group_name_H-M   'P 1'
#
loop_
_entity.id
_entity.type
_entity.pdbx_description
1 polymer ?
#
loop_
_entity_poly.entity_id
_entity_poly.type
_entity_poly.pdbx_seq_one_letter_code
_entity_poly.pdbx_strand_id
1 'polypeptide(L)'
;MTGFNDKVKSFEIIPHPDWFDYDLKVTLKPSFKCNHQCWFCTEYDNSTKSWTKEQCDQVLEKLTDIPSNKKRIFFYFYGGEPTLSKHWEYLNYRLVEIFHDRELFIQTQTNLSIGAKRLEQFLQQINSIKSDSHKIDICSSYHLNKQSVHEFIEKMHICNRYNALGFCFFSTELLHKEQTLEEIRAIIEAYPSKLKMRFTEIYNLQYRNIPEYAEYIKDPYLLGDDHGKSLEFRYWLKYYPELRQYFEKAWDFKVNDQIFNFSEVSAYNIHMKFKFMKCECGVKNMVIDHNLKVYHCNDDFYNNRNITNLLDIDIKTYLNRYVRCLNNACYDGLDHRKIL
;
A
#
# COMPACT_ATOMS: atom_id res chain seq x y z
N MET A 1 -21.40 -22.47 5.73
CA MET A 1 -20.67 -21.90 4.56
C MET A 1 -19.86 -23.02 3.93
N THR A 2 -20.41 -23.68 2.93
CA THR A 2 -19.91 -24.95 2.37
C THR A 2 -19.45 -24.77 0.91
N GLY A 3 -18.72 -23.73 0.56
CA GLY A 3 -18.48 -23.43 -0.84
C GLY A 3 -17.02 -23.23 -1.29
N PHE A 4 -16.07 -23.12 -0.37
CA PHE A 4 -14.69 -22.75 -0.74
C PHE A 4 -13.68 -23.92 -0.73
N ASN A 5 -14.11 -25.15 -0.58
CA ASN A 5 -13.24 -26.33 -0.69
C ASN A 5 -12.88 -26.68 -2.16
N ASP A 6 -13.51 -26.01 -3.12
CA ASP A 6 -13.16 -26.18 -4.51
C ASP A 6 -11.89 -25.37 -4.84
N LYS A 7 -10.97 -26.00 -5.57
CA LYS A 7 -9.73 -25.36 -6.01
C LYS A 7 -10.03 -24.03 -6.68
N VAL A 8 -9.41 -22.94 -6.23
CA VAL A 8 -9.45 -21.66 -6.94
C VAL A 8 -8.89 -21.87 -8.34
N LYS A 9 -9.73 -21.71 -9.36
CA LYS A 9 -9.36 -21.84 -10.78
C LYS A 9 -9.06 -20.47 -11.40
N SER A 10 -9.76 -19.45 -10.94
CA SER A 10 -9.55 -18.07 -11.37
C SER A 10 -9.78 -17.11 -10.24
N PHE A 11 -9.06 -15.98 -10.27
CA PHE A 11 -9.18 -14.89 -9.32
C PHE A 11 -8.98 -13.57 -10.07
N GLU A 12 -9.94 -12.66 -9.94
CA GLU A 12 -9.93 -11.36 -10.59
C GLU A 12 -10.44 -10.30 -9.65
N ILE A 13 -9.80 -9.12 -9.66
CA ILE A 13 -10.26 -7.95 -8.92
C ILE A 13 -11.31 -7.26 -9.76
N ILE A 14 -12.42 -6.87 -9.13
CA ILE A 14 -13.38 -5.95 -9.72
C ILE A 14 -13.06 -4.57 -9.13
N PRO A 15 -12.41 -3.67 -9.86
CA PRO A 15 -12.00 -2.39 -9.32
C PRO A 15 -13.22 -1.54 -8.96
N HIS A 16 -13.13 -0.81 -7.85
CA HIS A 16 -14.10 0.23 -7.52
C HIS A 16 -14.06 1.33 -8.62
N PRO A 17 -15.19 1.97 -8.96
CA PRO A 17 -15.22 3.02 -9.99
C PRO A 17 -14.19 4.14 -9.81
N ASP A 18 -13.83 4.46 -8.56
CA ASP A 18 -12.82 5.47 -8.22
C ASP A 18 -11.39 4.96 -8.23
N TRP A 19 -11.18 3.67 -8.54
CA TRP A 19 -9.86 3.07 -8.59
C TRP A 19 -9.16 3.44 -9.89
N PHE A 20 -7.89 3.81 -9.78
CA PHE A 20 -7.06 4.01 -10.96
C PHE A 20 -6.73 2.64 -11.57
N ASP A 21 -7.39 2.32 -12.68
CA ASP A 21 -7.07 1.13 -13.47
C ASP A 21 -5.76 1.36 -14.22
N TYR A 22 -4.74 0.56 -13.95
CA TYR A 22 -3.40 0.74 -14.49
C TYR A 22 -2.96 -0.44 -15.37
N ASP A 23 -2.13 -0.12 -16.37
CA ASP A 23 -1.45 -1.12 -17.19
C ASP A 23 -0.16 -1.61 -16.53
N LEU A 24 0.41 -0.80 -15.64
CA LEU A 24 1.63 -1.10 -14.90
C LEU A 24 1.65 -0.38 -13.56
N LYS A 25 1.94 -1.12 -12.48
CA LYS A 25 2.29 -0.59 -11.17
C LYS A 25 3.79 -0.77 -10.93
N VAL A 26 4.46 0.30 -10.54
CA VAL A 26 5.87 0.30 -10.15
C VAL A 26 5.96 0.73 -8.69
N THR A 27 6.29 -0.20 -7.81
CA THR A 27 6.55 0.11 -6.40
C THR A 27 8.01 0.48 -6.23
N LEU A 28 8.25 1.70 -5.76
CA LEU A 28 9.57 2.24 -5.49
C LEU A 28 9.81 2.26 -3.99
N LYS A 29 10.83 1.56 -3.52
CA LYS A 29 11.27 1.53 -2.12
C LYS A 29 12.66 2.19 -2.01
N PRO A 30 12.75 3.52 -2.16
CA PRO A 30 14.04 4.22 -2.25
C PRO A 30 14.80 4.24 -0.92
N SER A 31 14.14 3.96 0.20
CA SER A 31 14.73 3.97 1.54
C SER A 31 13.92 3.12 2.49
N PHE A 32 14.62 2.47 3.43
CA PHE A 32 14.00 1.84 4.62
C PHE A 32 14.17 2.67 5.88
N LYS A 33 14.83 3.83 5.77
CA LYS A 33 14.94 4.77 6.88
C LYS A 33 13.53 5.23 7.29
N CYS A 34 13.20 5.08 8.57
CA CYS A 34 11.97 5.57 9.16
C CYS A 34 12.27 6.21 10.51
N ASN A 35 11.53 7.26 10.86
CA ASN A 35 11.62 7.90 12.17
C ASN A 35 10.68 7.26 13.20
N HIS A 36 9.74 6.42 12.75
CA HIS A 36 8.88 5.62 13.60
C HIS A 36 9.46 4.20 13.72
N GLN A 37 9.69 3.75 14.93
CA GLN A 37 10.11 2.38 15.23
C GLN A 37 8.87 1.58 15.65
N CYS A 38 8.00 1.29 14.68
CA CYS A 38 6.79 0.53 14.94
C CYS A 38 7.15 -0.95 15.07
N TRP A 39 6.85 -1.57 16.21
CA TRP A 39 7.17 -2.97 16.47
C TRP A 39 6.47 -3.95 15.50
N PHE A 40 5.34 -3.54 14.91
CA PHE A 40 4.56 -4.30 13.93
C PHE A 40 4.97 -4.05 12.47
N CYS A 41 5.98 -3.21 12.24
CA CYS A 41 6.35 -2.81 10.88
C CYS A 41 6.93 -3.98 10.09
N THR A 42 6.31 -4.31 8.96
CA THR A 42 6.80 -5.34 8.04
C THR A 42 7.97 -4.85 7.18
N GLU A 43 8.14 -3.53 7.09
CA GLU A 43 9.20 -2.86 6.32
C GLU A 43 10.39 -2.47 7.20
N TYR A 44 10.39 -2.87 8.49
CA TYR A 44 11.46 -2.51 9.39
C TYR A 44 12.74 -3.27 9.00
N ASP A 45 13.62 -2.56 8.34
CA ASP A 45 15.01 -2.93 8.16
C ASP A 45 15.84 -1.89 8.91
N ASN A 46 16.75 -2.32 9.78
CA ASN A 46 17.71 -1.44 10.46
C ASN A 46 18.63 -0.69 9.48
N SER A 47 18.41 -0.86 8.19
CA SER A 47 19.16 -0.21 7.13
C SER A 47 18.86 1.29 7.11
N THR A 48 19.90 2.10 7.24
CA THR A 48 19.83 3.55 7.01
C THR A 48 20.06 3.91 5.54
N LYS A 49 20.17 2.91 4.66
CA LYS A 49 20.45 3.11 3.24
C LYS A 49 19.27 3.77 2.54
N SER A 50 19.60 4.74 1.71
CA SER A 50 18.67 5.40 0.78
C SER A 50 19.38 5.52 -0.58
N TRP A 51 18.60 5.58 -1.64
CA TRP A 51 19.18 5.85 -2.95
C TRP A 51 19.99 7.15 -2.94
N THR A 52 21.17 7.09 -3.56
CA THR A 52 21.91 8.29 -3.90
C THR A 52 21.27 9.00 -5.09
N LYS A 53 21.73 10.22 -5.41
CA LYS A 53 21.25 10.94 -6.59
C LYS A 53 21.50 10.16 -7.86
N GLU A 54 22.70 9.56 -7.98
CA GLU A 54 23.10 8.73 -9.11
C GLU A 54 22.22 7.50 -9.28
N GLN A 55 21.86 6.84 -8.17
CA GLN A 55 20.93 5.71 -8.20
C GLN A 55 19.53 6.16 -8.62
N CYS A 56 19.05 7.31 -8.15
CA CYS A 56 17.78 7.88 -8.62
C CYS A 56 17.79 8.11 -10.12
N ASP A 57 18.88 8.67 -10.67
CA ASP A 57 19.03 8.93 -12.11
C ASP A 57 19.06 7.63 -12.90
N GLN A 58 19.78 6.62 -12.43
CA GLN A 58 19.81 5.28 -13.04
C GLN A 58 18.43 4.63 -13.05
N VAL A 59 17.67 4.74 -11.94
CA VAL A 59 16.29 4.23 -11.86
C VAL A 59 15.41 4.94 -12.88
N LEU A 60 15.45 6.27 -12.92
CA LEU A 60 14.64 7.08 -13.84
C LEU A 60 14.99 6.78 -15.31
N GLU A 61 16.26 6.66 -15.64
CA GLU A 61 16.72 6.27 -16.97
C GLU A 61 16.17 4.90 -17.37
N LYS A 62 16.30 3.90 -16.50
CA LYS A 62 15.76 2.56 -16.76
C LYS A 62 14.24 2.55 -16.91
N LEU A 63 13.52 3.37 -16.15
CA LEU A 63 12.07 3.46 -16.28
C LEU A 63 11.60 4.04 -17.62
N THR A 64 12.47 4.77 -18.35
CA THR A 64 12.14 5.22 -19.72
C THR A 64 11.98 4.05 -20.70
N ASP A 65 12.54 2.87 -20.38
CA ASP A 65 12.38 1.65 -21.18
C ASP A 65 10.99 0.99 -21.01
N ILE A 66 10.12 1.51 -20.15
CA ILE A 66 8.73 1.01 -20.02
C ILE A 66 8.03 1.13 -21.37
N PRO A 67 7.48 0.00 -21.90
CA PRO A 67 6.87 -0.04 -23.21
C PRO A 67 5.79 1.03 -23.41
N SER A 68 5.72 1.63 -24.59
CA SER A 68 4.79 2.73 -24.91
C SER A 68 3.32 2.30 -24.89
N ASN A 69 3.03 1.00 -24.96
CA ASN A 69 1.67 0.46 -24.81
C ASN A 69 1.18 0.44 -23.34
N LYS A 70 2.06 0.67 -22.37
CA LYS A 70 1.67 0.90 -20.98
C LYS A 70 1.26 2.37 -20.82
N LYS A 71 0.00 2.67 -21.12
CA LYS A 71 -0.51 4.05 -21.15
C LYS A 71 -0.84 4.60 -19.77
N ARG A 72 -1.31 3.75 -18.86
CA ARG A 72 -1.69 4.10 -17.49
C ARG A 72 -0.69 3.50 -16.53
N ILE A 73 0.11 4.35 -15.88
CA ILE A 73 1.19 3.91 -15.00
C ILE A 73 0.92 4.39 -13.58
N PHE A 74 1.04 3.48 -12.63
CA PHE A 74 0.94 3.74 -11.21
C PHE A 74 2.30 3.61 -10.54
N PHE A 75 2.87 4.72 -10.08
CA PHE A 75 4.06 4.73 -9.22
C PHE A 75 3.66 4.80 -7.75
N TYR A 76 4.12 3.83 -6.99
CA TYR A 76 3.82 3.72 -5.56
C TYR A 76 5.10 3.82 -4.74
N PHE A 77 5.26 4.95 -4.05
CA PHE A 77 6.36 5.14 -3.11
C PHE A 77 6.01 4.51 -1.77
N TYR A 78 6.81 3.54 -1.38
CA TYR A 78 6.63 2.76 -0.17
C TYR A 78 8.00 2.40 0.45
N GLY A 79 8.02 1.76 1.62
CA GLY A 79 9.24 1.33 2.32
C GLY A 79 9.24 1.79 3.77
N GLY A 80 10.33 2.41 4.26
CA GLY A 80 10.35 3.06 5.57
C GLY A 80 9.45 4.30 5.58
N GLU A 81 10.05 5.48 5.69
CA GLU A 81 9.33 6.75 5.47
C GLU A 81 9.88 7.42 4.20
N PRO A 82 9.16 7.34 3.07
CA PRO A 82 9.66 7.84 1.79
C PRO A 82 10.02 9.33 1.81
N THR A 83 9.27 10.14 2.56
CA THR A 83 9.47 11.61 2.63
C THR A 83 10.75 12.01 3.38
N LEU A 84 11.38 11.07 4.11
CA LEU A 84 12.71 11.27 4.70
C LEU A 84 13.85 11.06 3.69
N SER A 85 13.57 10.46 2.54
CA SER A 85 14.55 10.40 1.45
C SER A 85 14.83 11.81 0.93
N LYS A 86 16.12 12.14 0.79
CA LYS A 86 16.55 13.43 0.24
C LYS A 86 16.11 13.67 -1.20
N HIS A 87 15.82 12.58 -1.91
CA HIS A 87 15.52 12.60 -3.35
C HIS A 87 14.07 12.25 -3.67
N TRP A 88 13.19 12.14 -2.65
CA TRP A 88 11.78 11.81 -2.86
C TRP A 88 11.07 12.82 -3.76
N GLU A 89 11.22 14.12 -3.51
CA GLU A 89 10.64 15.19 -4.33
C GLU A 89 11.21 15.17 -5.75
N TYR A 90 12.52 15.04 -5.86
CA TYR A 90 13.19 14.94 -7.15
C TYR A 90 12.64 13.79 -7.99
N LEU A 91 12.48 12.59 -7.40
CA LEU A 91 11.92 11.43 -8.10
C LEU A 91 10.50 11.72 -8.60
N ASN A 92 9.65 12.32 -7.77
CA ASN A 92 8.28 12.66 -8.16
C ASN A 92 8.25 13.65 -9.33
N TYR A 93 9.04 14.73 -9.28
CA TYR A 93 9.10 15.70 -10.37
C TYR A 93 9.58 15.07 -11.67
N ARG A 94 10.63 14.27 -11.61
CA ARG A 94 11.19 13.62 -12.78
C ARG A 94 10.25 12.59 -13.40
N LEU A 95 9.47 11.86 -12.58
CA LEU A 95 8.46 10.93 -13.09
C LEU A 95 7.37 11.67 -13.85
N VAL A 96 6.88 12.80 -13.33
CA VAL A 96 5.90 13.66 -14.02
C VAL A 96 6.45 14.16 -15.36
N GLU A 97 7.72 14.58 -15.41
CA GLU A 97 8.36 15.04 -16.65
C GLU A 97 8.58 13.92 -17.67
N ILE A 98 9.08 12.77 -17.23
CA ILE A 98 9.38 11.62 -18.11
C ILE A 98 8.12 11.03 -18.72
N PHE A 99 7.04 10.93 -17.95
CA PHE A 99 5.80 10.29 -18.36
C PHE A 99 4.67 11.30 -18.67
N HIS A 100 5.04 12.50 -19.13
CA HIS A 100 4.11 13.60 -19.41
C HIS A 100 3.04 13.26 -20.47
N ASP A 101 3.32 12.27 -21.32
CA ASP A 101 2.44 11.80 -22.41
C ASP A 101 1.53 10.61 -22.02
N ARG A 102 1.53 10.23 -20.75
CA ARG A 102 0.78 9.07 -20.22
C ARG A 102 -0.18 9.49 -19.11
N GLU A 103 -1.15 8.65 -18.84
CA GLU A 103 -1.93 8.76 -17.61
C GLU A 103 -1.07 8.27 -16.44
N LEU A 104 -0.82 9.17 -15.50
CA LEU A 104 0.11 8.92 -14.42
C LEU A 104 -0.60 9.03 -13.07
N PHE A 105 -0.44 8.01 -12.25
CA PHE A 105 -0.82 8.06 -10.85
C PHE A 105 0.41 7.86 -9.97
N ILE A 106 0.75 8.85 -9.17
CA ILE A 106 1.83 8.76 -8.18
C ILE A 106 1.21 8.79 -6.80
N GLN A 107 1.46 7.75 -6.02
CA GLN A 107 1.00 7.64 -4.66
C GLN A 107 2.18 7.47 -3.71
N THR A 108 2.22 8.27 -2.65
CA THR A 108 3.21 8.12 -1.57
C THR A 108 2.53 7.67 -0.30
N GLN A 109 2.92 6.53 0.23
CA GLN A 109 2.55 6.07 1.57
C GLN A 109 3.51 6.67 2.58
N THR A 110 3.01 7.47 3.51
CA THR A 110 3.83 8.24 4.46
C THR A 110 3.17 8.33 5.83
N ASN A 111 3.99 8.41 6.87
CA ASN A 111 3.51 8.76 8.22
C ASN A 111 3.36 10.28 8.42
N LEU A 112 3.48 11.08 7.35
CA LEU A 112 3.45 12.54 7.36
C LEU A 112 4.48 13.20 8.28
N SER A 113 5.65 12.57 8.48
CA SER A 113 6.76 13.19 9.22
C SER A 113 7.40 14.37 8.51
N ILE A 114 7.13 14.54 7.23
CA ILE A 114 7.56 15.72 6.46
C ILE A 114 7.03 17.00 7.11
N GLY A 115 7.87 18.05 7.19
CA GLY A 115 7.43 19.35 7.71
C GLY A 115 6.35 20.00 6.82
N ALA A 116 5.35 20.64 7.43
CA ALA A 116 4.20 21.24 6.73
C ALA A 116 4.61 22.17 5.58
N LYS A 117 5.57 23.07 5.82
CA LYS A 117 6.10 23.98 4.79
C LYS A 117 6.71 23.24 3.60
N ARG A 118 7.50 22.19 3.86
CA ARG A 118 8.14 21.38 2.81
C ARG A 118 7.10 20.62 1.99
N LEU A 119 6.08 20.04 2.67
CA LEU A 119 4.96 19.37 2.02
C LEU A 119 4.20 20.32 1.11
N GLU A 120 3.89 21.52 1.59
CA GLU A 120 3.17 22.53 0.80
C GLU A 120 3.97 22.98 -0.42
N GLN A 121 5.26 23.26 -0.26
CA GLN A 121 6.15 23.60 -1.37
C GLN A 121 6.22 22.49 -2.42
N PHE A 122 6.33 21.24 -1.99
CA PHE A 122 6.31 20.08 -2.90
C PHE A 122 5.00 20.02 -3.70
N LEU A 123 3.85 20.12 -3.01
CA LEU A 123 2.54 20.03 -3.65
C LEU A 123 2.27 21.20 -4.58
N GLN A 124 2.70 22.41 -4.22
CA GLN A 124 2.63 23.59 -5.08
C GLN A 124 3.44 23.39 -6.36
N GLN A 125 4.69 22.93 -6.22
CA GLN A 125 5.58 22.74 -7.36
C GLN A 125 5.10 21.60 -8.27
N ILE A 126 4.70 20.44 -7.73
CA ILE A 126 4.25 19.34 -8.56
C ILE A 126 2.95 19.66 -9.30
N ASN A 127 2.04 20.43 -8.68
CA ASN A 127 0.83 20.90 -9.34
C ASN A 127 1.10 21.90 -10.47
N SER A 128 2.23 22.63 -10.44
CA SER A 128 2.59 23.54 -11.52
C SER A 128 3.18 22.87 -12.76
N ILE A 129 3.63 21.61 -12.64
CA ILE A 129 4.26 20.86 -13.73
C ILE A 129 3.44 19.66 -14.22
N LYS A 130 2.49 19.17 -13.42
CA LYS A 130 1.66 18.03 -13.79
C LYS A 130 0.61 18.43 -14.81
N SER A 131 0.22 17.50 -15.69
CA SER A 131 -0.96 17.63 -16.57
C SER A 131 -2.24 17.17 -15.87
N ASP A 132 -3.40 17.38 -16.52
CA ASP A 132 -4.71 16.92 -16.04
C ASP A 132 -4.82 15.39 -16.00
N SER A 133 -4.02 14.67 -16.81
CA SER A 133 -3.94 13.21 -16.81
C SER A 133 -3.09 12.65 -15.66
N HIS A 134 -2.49 13.51 -14.84
CA HIS A 134 -1.64 13.12 -13.74
C HIS A 134 -2.35 13.29 -12.40
N LYS A 135 -2.42 12.22 -11.62
CA LYS A 135 -2.93 12.22 -10.26
C LYS A 135 -1.80 12.00 -9.26
N ILE A 136 -1.77 12.82 -8.22
CA ILE A 136 -0.80 12.72 -7.12
C ILE A 136 -1.58 12.52 -5.83
N ASP A 137 -1.33 11.43 -5.11
CA ASP A 137 -1.96 11.14 -3.82
C ASP A 137 -0.91 10.96 -2.72
N ILE A 138 -1.15 11.61 -1.60
CA ILE A 138 -0.45 11.39 -0.34
C ILE A 138 -1.34 10.51 0.54
N CYS A 139 -0.98 9.24 0.63
CA CYS A 139 -1.63 8.29 1.53
C CYS A 139 -0.94 8.34 2.88
N SER A 140 -1.68 8.73 3.88
CA SER A 140 -1.12 8.96 5.21
C SER A 140 -1.34 7.77 6.13
N SER A 141 -0.38 7.52 7.03
CA SER A 141 -0.52 6.58 8.14
C SER A 141 -0.44 7.36 9.45
N TYR A 142 -1.54 7.40 10.18
CA TYR A 142 -1.54 7.96 11.52
C TYR A 142 -1.07 6.92 12.52
N HIS A 143 -0.07 7.28 13.32
CA HIS A 143 0.50 6.42 14.34
C HIS A 143 0.30 7.03 15.71
N LEU A 144 -0.53 6.39 16.53
CA LEU A 144 -0.79 6.81 17.89
C LEU A 144 0.52 6.97 18.69
N ASN A 145 0.62 7.98 19.53
CA ASN A 145 1.78 8.28 20.37
C ASN A 145 3.11 8.55 19.64
N LYS A 146 3.09 8.60 18.29
CA LYS A 146 4.30 8.90 17.50
C LYS A 146 4.29 10.30 16.90
N GLN A 147 3.11 10.91 16.81
CA GLN A 147 2.93 12.23 16.22
C GLN A 147 1.72 12.96 16.84
N SER A 148 1.71 14.27 16.77
CA SER A 148 0.58 15.10 17.18
C SER A 148 -0.57 14.98 16.19
N VAL A 149 -1.80 14.73 16.68
CA VAL A 149 -3.01 14.71 15.84
C VAL A 149 -3.23 16.07 15.15
N HIS A 150 -2.93 17.20 15.83
CA HIS A 150 -3.08 18.52 15.25
C HIS A 150 -2.13 18.75 14.07
N GLU A 151 -0.86 18.40 14.21
CA GLU A 151 0.11 18.49 13.10
C GLU A 151 -0.25 17.55 11.94
N PHE A 152 -0.78 16.39 12.26
CA PHE A 152 -1.25 15.45 11.24
C PHE A 152 -2.42 16.02 10.45
N ILE A 153 -3.44 16.57 11.15
CA ILE A 153 -4.60 17.20 10.54
C ILE A 153 -4.19 18.43 9.70
N GLU A 154 -3.28 19.28 10.20
CA GLU A 154 -2.75 20.40 9.42
C GLU A 154 -2.18 19.95 8.08
N LYS A 155 -1.34 18.90 8.08
CA LYS A 155 -0.74 18.37 6.86
C LYS A 155 -1.76 17.71 5.93
N MET A 156 -2.79 17.07 6.48
CA MET A 156 -3.92 16.59 5.69
C MET A 156 -4.69 17.74 5.04
N HIS A 157 -4.89 18.86 5.74
CA HIS A 157 -5.48 20.07 5.14
C HIS A 157 -4.64 20.61 3.99
N ILE A 158 -3.32 20.60 4.12
CA ILE A 158 -2.42 20.96 3.03
C ILE A 158 -2.65 20.03 1.84
N CYS A 159 -2.61 18.71 2.03
CA CYS A 159 -2.86 17.73 0.96
C CYS A 159 -4.23 17.96 0.28
N ASN A 160 -5.28 18.21 1.08
CA ASN A 160 -6.63 18.43 0.54
C ASN A 160 -6.72 19.71 -0.31
N ARG A 161 -6.06 20.79 0.10
CA ARG A 161 -6.01 22.08 -0.64
C ARG A 161 -5.46 21.89 -2.06
N TYR A 162 -4.53 20.97 -2.24
CA TYR A 162 -3.91 20.65 -3.53
C TYR A 162 -4.51 19.42 -4.24
N ASN A 163 -5.67 18.92 -3.79
CA ASN A 163 -6.31 17.70 -4.30
C ASN A 163 -5.39 16.46 -4.29
N ALA A 164 -4.48 16.40 -3.32
CA ALA A 164 -3.50 15.34 -3.18
C ALA A 164 -3.76 14.44 -1.95
N LEU A 165 -4.94 14.55 -1.33
CA LEU A 165 -5.30 13.74 -0.17
C LEU A 165 -5.74 12.35 -0.63
N GLY A 166 -4.93 11.34 -0.34
CA GLY A 166 -5.23 9.93 -0.53
C GLY A 166 -5.86 9.26 0.69
N PHE A 167 -5.66 7.97 0.81
CA PHE A 167 -6.15 7.19 1.96
C PHE A 167 -5.46 7.57 3.26
N CYS A 168 -6.18 7.46 4.37
CA CYS A 168 -5.60 7.50 5.70
C CYS A 168 -5.65 6.12 6.35
N PHE A 169 -4.50 5.65 6.79
CA PHE A 169 -4.35 4.43 7.56
C PHE A 169 -4.20 4.78 9.03
N PHE A 170 -4.83 3.99 9.89
CA PHE A 170 -4.63 4.09 11.32
C PHE A 170 -3.79 2.91 11.78
N SER A 171 -2.65 3.21 12.39
CA SER A 171 -1.82 2.23 13.07
C SER A 171 -1.90 2.51 14.55
N THR A 172 -2.67 1.69 15.26
CA THR A 172 -2.91 1.88 16.69
C THR A 172 -2.42 0.69 17.49
N GLU A 173 -2.02 0.94 18.72
CA GLU A 173 -1.86 -0.11 19.72
C GLU A 173 -3.18 -0.29 20.45
N LEU A 174 -3.65 -1.52 20.58
CA LEU A 174 -4.93 -1.85 21.24
C LEU A 174 -5.04 -1.36 22.70
N LEU A 175 -3.91 -1.04 23.30
CA LEU A 175 -3.82 -0.66 24.71
C LEU A 175 -4.30 0.76 25.04
N HIS A 176 -4.44 1.65 24.04
CA HIS A 176 -4.76 3.08 24.24
C HIS A 176 -6.13 3.48 23.66
N LYS A 177 -7.17 2.77 24.04
CA LYS A 177 -8.48 2.77 23.41
C LYS A 177 -9.16 4.15 23.37
N GLU A 178 -9.28 4.81 24.51
CA GLU A 178 -10.03 6.08 24.61
C GLU A 178 -9.33 7.21 23.86
N GLN A 179 -8.04 7.39 24.10
CA GLN A 179 -7.25 8.40 23.41
C GLN A 179 -7.26 8.15 21.90
N THR A 180 -7.11 6.91 21.46
CA THR A 180 -7.15 6.56 20.05
C THR A 180 -8.48 6.92 19.41
N LEU A 181 -9.59 6.68 20.11
CA LEU A 181 -10.91 7.01 19.60
C LEU A 181 -11.11 8.52 19.44
N GLU A 182 -10.67 9.31 20.41
CA GLU A 182 -10.73 10.78 20.34
C GLU A 182 -9.91 11.31 19.17
N GLU A 183 -8.70 10.79 18.96
CA GLU A 183 -7.85 11.18 17.84
C GLU A 183 -8.43 10.75 16.48
N ILE A 184 -9.01 9.55 16.39
CA ILE A 184 -9.71 9.09 15.20
C ILE A 184 -10.92 10.00 14.90
N ARG A 185 -11.72 10.33 15.91
CA ARG A 185 -12.86 11.24 15.74
C ARG A 185 -12.41 12.62 15.26
N ALA A 186 -11.36 13.17 15.85
CA ALA A 186 -10.82 14.47 15.41
C ALA A 186 -10.39 14.46 13.94
N ILE A 187 -9.75 13.36 13.49
CA ILE A 187 -9.36 13.22 12.09
C ILE A 187 -10.60 13.07 11.19
N ILE A 188 -11.61 12.30 11.59
CA ILE A 188 -12.87 12.13 10.85
C ILE A 188 -13.62 13.47 10.75
N GLU A 189 -13.76 14.21 11.84
CA GLU A 189 -14.44 15.51 11.88
C GLU A 189 -13.75 16.54 10.98
N ALA A 190 -12.42 16.51 10.93
CA ALA A 190 -11.65 17.35 10.01
C ALA A 190 -11.94 17.03 8.53
N TYR A 191 -12.33 15.78 8.20
CA TYR A 191 -12.48 15.29 6.81
C TYR A 191 -13.64 14.33 6.56
N PRO A 192 -14.89 14.71 6.80
CA PRO A 192 -16.03 13.78 6.77
C PRO A 192 -16.33 13.19 5.38
N SER A 193 -15.89 13.82 4.29
CA SER A 193 -16.29 13.42 2.93
C SER A 193 -15.21 12.75 2.09
N LYS A 194 -13.93 12.82 2.49
CA LYS A 194 -12.80 12.31 1.67
C LYS A 194 -11.93 11.30 2.38
N LEU A 195 -12.21 11.00 3.64
CA LEU A 195 -11.38 10.11 4.42
C LEU A 195 -11.72 8.66 4.07
N LYS A 196 -10.84 8.02 3.36
CA LYS A 196 -10.86 6.59 3.17
C LYS A 196 -10.04 5.98 4.30
N MET A 197 -10.73 5.53 5.35
CA MET A 197 -10.06 4.95 6.51
C MET A 197 -9.76 3.48 6.25
N ARG A 198 -8.51 3.11 6.42
CA ARG A 198 -8.06 1.73 6.48
C ARG A 198 -7.37 1.51 7.80
N PHE A 199 -7.78 0.49 8.55
CA PHE A 199 -6.95 -0.02 9.64
C PHE A 199 -5.88 -0.92 9.04
N THR A 200 -4.64 -0.69 9.48
CA THR A 200 -3.54 -1.55 9.05
C THR A 200 -3.78 -2.93 9.62
N GLU A 201 -3.83 -3.93 8.76
CA GLU A 201 -3.87 -5.32 9.20
C GLU A 201 -2.55 -5.64 9.89
N ILE A 202 -2.57 -5.64 11.21
CA ILE A 202 -1.46 -6.19 11.97
C ILE A 202 -1.63 -7.71 11.92
N TYR A 203 -0.71 -8.38 11.27
CA TYR A 203 -0.77 -9.82 11.06
C TYR A 203 -0.88 -10.54 12.41
N ASN A 204 -1.90 -11.38 12.59
CA ASN A 204 -2.18 -12.17 13.78
C ASN A 204 -0.97 -12.91 14.38
N LEU A 205 0.01 -13.24 13.55
CA LEU A 205 1.23 -13.94 13.96
C LEU A 205 2.13 -13.09 14.85
N GLN A 206 2.10 -11.77 14.71
CA GLN A 206 2.94 -10.86 15.50
C GLN A 206 2.39 -10.66 16.92
N TYR A 207 1.07 -10.76 17.11
CA TYR A 207 0.45 -10.64 18.43
C TYR A 207 0.62 -11.86 19.34
N ARG A 208 0.87 -13.04 18.78
CA ARG A 208 0.97 -14.28 19.57
C ARG A 208 2.07 -14.26 20.61
N ASN A 209 3.09 -13.43 20.41
CA ASN A 209 4.26 -13.34 21.27
C ASN A 209 4.26 -12.11 22.21
N ILE A 210 3.18 -11.32 22.21
CA ILE A 210 3.07 -10.14 23.04
C ILE A 210 2.13 -10.45 24.20
N PRO A 211 2.65 -10.52 25.46
CA PRO A 211 1.84 -10.93 26.61
C PRO A 211 0.58 -10.09 26.82
N GLU A 212 0.68 -8.79 26.54
CA GLU A 212 -0.41 -7.81 26.70
C GLU A 212 -1.59 -8.11 25.76
N TYR A 213 -1.34 -8.76 24.64
CA TYR A 213 -2.37 -9.14 23.68
C TYR A 213 -2.91 -10.57 23.87
N ALA A 214 -2.32 -11.34 24.80
CA ALA A 214 -2.74 -12.73 25.05
C ALA A 214 -4.20 -12.83 25.52
N GLU A 215 -4.71 -11.82 26.22
CA GLU A 215 -6.11 -11.75 26.64
C GLU A 215 -7.06 -11.56 25.43
N TYR A 216 -6.70 -10.69 24.49
CA TYR A 216 -7.47 -10.43 23.27
C TYR A 216 -7.45 -11.61 22.29
N ILE A 217 -6.31 -12.33 22.22
CA ILE A 217 -6.17 -13.53 21.38
C ILE A 217 -7.07 -14.66 21.89
N LYS A 218 -7.38 -14.69 23.18
CA LYS A 218 -8.29 -15.68 23.79
C LYS A 218 -9.78 -15.38 23.56
N ASP A 219 -10.15 -14.18 23.13
CA ASP A 219 -11.54 -13.83 22.84
C ASP A 219 -12.00 -14.56 21.56
N PRO A 220 -12.93 -15.55 21.67
CA PRO A 220 -13.41 -16.30 20.50
C PRO A 220 -14.05 -15.40 19.45
N TYR A 221 -14.58 -14.24 19.84
CA TYR A 221 -15.16 -13.27 18.93
C TYR A 221 -14.09 -12.59 18.07
N LEU A 222 -12.90 -12.37 18.63
CA LEU A 222 -11.75 -11.84 17.89
C LEU A 222 -11.06 -12.89 17.03
N LEU A 223 -11.20 -14.17 17.39
CA LEU A 223 -10.66 -15.32 16.67
C LEU A 223 -11.68 -16.01 15.77
N GLY A 224 -12.96 -15.53 15.75
CA GLY A 224 -14.02 -16.15 14.96
C GLY A 224 -13.64 -16.49 13.52
N ASP A 225 -14.46 -17.23 12.81
CA ASP A 225 -14.21 -17.88 11.50
C ASP A 225 -13.69 -16.95 10.37
N ASP A 226 -13.60 -15.68 10.64
CA ASP A 226 -13.11 -14.62 9.76
C ASP A 226 -11.58 -14.43 9.88
N HIS A 227 -10.82 -15.39 9.55
CA HIS A 227 -9.35 -15.39 9.68
C HIS A 227 -8.59 -14.30 8.92
N GLY A 228 -9.23 -13.44 8.17
CA GLY A 228 -8.59 -12.42 7.36
C GLY A 228 -8.76 -10.98 7.83
N LYS A 229 -9.59 -10.71 8.83
CA LYS A 229 -9.70 -9.36 9.39
C LYS A 229 -8.67 -9.18 10.49
N SER A 230 -8.03 -8.01 10.55
CA SER A 230 -7.14 -7.71 11.66
C SER A 230 -7.93 -7.81 12.97
N LEU A 231 -7.29 -8.34 14.00
CA LEU A 231 -7.85 -8.34 15.37
C LEU A 231 -8.29 -6.94 15.77
N GLU A 232 -7.52 -5.95 15.40
CA GLU A 232 -7.74 -4.55 15.63
C GLU A 232 -9.04 -4.03 14.98
N PHE A 233 -9.26 -4.34 13.70
CA PHE A 233 -10.47 -3.94 12.99
C PHE A 233 -11.73 -4.51 13.63
N ARG A 234 -11.73 -5.79 13.99
CA ARG A 234 -12.86 -6.44 14.67
C ARG A 234 -13.10 -5.86 16.04
N TYR A 235 -12.04 -5.62 16.77
CA TYR A 235 -12.11 -4.99 18.07
C TYR A 235 -12.80 -3.63 17.96
N TRP A 236 -12.33 -2.77 17.06
CA TRP A 236 -12.91 -1.45 16.85
C TRP A 236 -14.39 -1.53 16.44
N LEU A 237 -14.76 -2.42 15.53
CA LEU A 237 -16.17 -2.60 15.12
C LEU A 237 -17.06 -3.19 16.22
N LYS A 238 -16.50 -3.96 17.16
CA LYS A 238 -17.24 -4.49 18.30
C LYS A 238 -17.58 -3.39 19.30
N TYR A 239 -16.61 -2.57 19.65
CA TYR A 239 -16.75 -1.56 20.70
C TYR A 239 -17.23 -0.20 20.16
N TYR A 240 -17.03 0.06 18.88
CA TYR A 240 -17.36 1.33 18.20
C TYR A 240 -18.02 1.05 16.85
N PRO A 241 -19.24 0.48 16.86
CA PRO A 241 -19.95 0.07 15.64
C PRO A 241 -20.27 1.25 14.70
N GLU A 242 -20.34 2.46 15.24
CA GLU A 242 -20.53 3.70 14.46
C GLU A 242 -19.38 3.98 13.49
N LEU A 243 -18.18 3.49 13.77
CA LEU A 243 -17.05 3.64 12.87
C LEU A 243 -17.21 2.85 11.57
N ARG A 244 -18.13 1.87 11.54
CA ARG A 244 -18.34 1.02 10.35
C ARG A 244 -18.65 1.81 9.09
N GLN A 245 -19.37 2.92 9.20
CA GLN A 245 -19.75 3.78 8.07
C GLN A 245 -18.55 4.43 7.38
N TYR A 246 -17.40 4.58 8.07
CA TYR A 246 -16.19 5.19 7.56
C TYR A 246 -15.23 4.16 6.94
N PHE A 247 -15.51 2.85 7.09
CA PHE A 247 -14.73 1.80 6.47
C PHE A 247 -15.26 1.54 5.07
N GLU A 248 -14.45 1.83 4.07
CA GLU A 248 -14.83 1.55 2.70
C GLU A 248 -15.00 0.06 2.45
N LYS A 249 -16.02 -0.26 1.65
CA LYS A 249 -15.99 -1.47 0.83
C LYS A 249 -14.87 -1.27 -0.18
N ALA A 250 -13.69 -1.79 0.12
CA ALA A 250 -12.54 -1.48 -0.68
C ALA A 250 -12.70 -2.03 -2.12
N TRP A 251 -13.12 -3.30 -2.29
CA TRP A 251 -13.21 -3.92 -3.62
C TRP A 251 -14.05 -5.19 -3.56
N ASP A 252 -14.61 -5.55 -4.71
CA ASP A 252 -15.18 -6.86 -4.94
C ASP A 252 -14.19 -7.73 -5.71
N PHE A 253 -14.30 -9.04 -5.55
CA PHE A 253 -13.45 -10.02 -6.20
C PHE A 253 -14.31 -11.07 -6.89
N LYS A 254 -13.87 -11.49 -8.05
CA LYS A 254 -14.46 -12.62 -8.76
C LYS A 254 -13.55 -13.84 -8.56
N VAL A 255 -14.08 -14.86 -7.90
CA VAL A 255 -13.40 -16.13 -7.67
C VAL A 255 -14.23 -17.23 -8.29
N ASN A 256 -13.71 -17.96 -9.28
CA ASN A 256 -14.44 -19.02 -9.99
C ASN A 256 -15.85 -18.57 -10.44
N ASP A 257 -15.97 -17.36 -11.01
CA ASP A 257 -17.23 -16.75 -11.46
C ASP A 257 -18.21 -16.29 -10.35
N GLN A 258 -17.88 -16.43 -9.08
CA GLN A 258 -18.64 -15.87 -7.97
C GLN A 258 -18.01 -14.55 -7.50
N ILE A 259 -18.88 -13.59 -7.11
CA ILE A 259 -18.45 -12.28 -6.61
C ILE A 259 -18.44 -12.29 -5.10
N PHE A 260 -17.34 -11.83 -4.52
CA PHE A 260 -17.11 -11.71 -3.07
C PHE A 260 -16.64 -10.31 -2.74
N ASN A 261 -17.04 -9.78 -1.59
CA ASN A 261 -16.48 -8.51 -1.11
C ASN A 261 -15.08 -8.72 -0.50
N PHE A 262 -14.33 -7.63 -0.33
CA PHE A 262 -12.98 -7.66 0.22
C PHE A 262 -12.88 -8.38 1.57
N SER A 263 -13.87 -8.17 2.45
CA SER A 263 -13.89 -8.80 3.77
C SER A 263 -13.99 -10.32 3.69
N GLU A 264 -14.82 -10.81 2.75
CA GLU A 264 -14.97 -12.25 2.50
C GLU A 264 -13.70 -12.85 1.93
N VAL A 265 -13.10 -12.17 0.95
CA VAL A 265 -11.86 -12.67 0.31
C VAL A 265 -10.68 -12.60 1.27
N SER A 266 -10.55 -11.55 2.08
CA SER A 266 -9.49 -11.47 3.10
C SER A 266 -9.60 -12.60 4.12
N ALA A 267 -10.83 -12.96 4.52
CA ALA A 267 -11.06 -14.09 5.41
C ALA A 267 -10.61 -15.43 4.78
N TYR A 268 -10.73 -15.56 3.48
CA TYR A 268 -10.40 -16.80 2.75
C TYR A 268 -9.01 -16.81 2.14
N ASN A 269 -8.31 -15.66 2.07
CA ASN A 269 -7.01 -15.56 1.41
C ASN A 269 -5.99 -16.55 1.97
N ILE A 270 -6.00 -16.80 3.28
CA ILE A 270 -5.12 -17.79 3.93
C ILE A 270 -5.42 -19.23 3.53
N HIS A 271 -6.63 -19.50 3.05
CA HIS A 271 -7.06 -20.81 2.55
C HIS A 271 -6.90 -20.94 1.04
N MET A 272 -6.73 -19.82 0.31
CA MET A 272 -6.50 -19.82 -1.12
C MET A 272 -5.07 -20.27 -1.41
N LYS A 273 -4.93 -21.24 -2.29
CA LYS A 273 -3.62 -21.74 -2.72
C LYS A 273 -3.32 -21.20 -4.10
N PHE A 274 -2.64 -20.06 -4.16
CA PHE A 274 -2.23 -19.41 -5.42
C PHE A 274 -0.96 -20.02 -6.03
N LYS A 275 -0.28 -20.90 -5.30
CA LYS A 275 0.97 -21.50 -5.74
C LYS A 275 0.80 -22.21 -7.09
N PHE A 276 1.67 -21.84 -8.05
CA PHE A 276 1.69 -22.29 -9.42
C PHE A 276 0.61 -21.73 -10.37
N MET A 277 -0.33 -20.91 -9.88
CA MET A 277 -1.23 -20.18 -10.78
C MET A 277 -0.44 -19.15 -11.61
N LYS A 278 -0.87 -18.90 -12.86
CA LYS A 278 -0.36 -17.78 -13.65
C LYS A 278 -0.81 -16.47 -13.02
N CYS A 279 0.13 -15.57 -12.79
CA CYS A 279 -0.12 -14.28 -12.16
C CYS A 279 0.27 -13.14 -13.11
N GLU A 280 -0.53 -12.11 -13.17
CA GLU A 280 -0.27 -10.88 -13.95
C GLU A 280 0.86 -10.03 -13.38
N CYS A 281 1.39 -10.33 -12.18
CA CYS A 281 2.44 -9.50 -11.60
C CYS A 281 3.68 -9.37 -12.50
N GLY A 282 4.02 -10.36 -13.33
CA GLY A 282 5.08 -10.24 -14.33
C GLY A 282 4.75 -9.37 -15.54
N VAL A 283 3.50 -8.89 -15.67
CA VAL A 283 3.06 -8.03 -16.77
C VAL A 283 2.64 -6.65 -16.28
N LYS A 284 2.10 -6.59 -15.06
CA LYS A 284 1.47 -5.39 -14.51
C LYS A 284 2.15 -4.85 -13.26
N ASN A 285 3.23 -5.48 -12.78
CA ASN A 285 3.86 -5.04 -11.54
C ASN A 285 5.38 -5.18 -11.56
N MET A 286 6.03 -4.23 -10.92
CA MET A 286 7.47 -4.24 -10.67
C MET A 286 7.75 -3.58 -9.31
N VAL A 287 8.54 -4.22 -8.48
CA VAL A 287 9.00 -3.66 -7.20
C VAL A 287 10.50 -3.44 -7.28
N ILE A 288 10.97 -2.25 -6.94
CA ILE A 288 12.40 -1.88 -6.93
C ILE A 288 12.77 -1.47 -5.52
N ASP A 289 13.73 -2.16 -4.92
CA ASP A 289 14.18 -1.89 -3.56
C ASP A 289 15.35 -0.90 -3.49
N HIS A 290 15.76 -0.56 -2.28
CA HIS A 290 16.87 0.38 -2.00
C HIS A 290 18.26 -0.11 -2.49
N ASN A 291 18.40 -1.39 -2.84
CA ASN A 291 19.60 -1.97 -3.45
C ASN A 291 19.47 -2.14 -4.96
N LEU A 292 18.48 -1.54 -5.58
CA LEU A 292 18.14 -1.67 -7.00
C LEU A 292 17.79 -3.11 -7.42
N LYS A 293 17.40 -3.96 -6.49
CA LYS A 293 16.90 -5.29 -6.80
C LYS A 293 15.45 -5.21 -7.29
N VAL A 294 15.11 -6.02 -8.27
CA VAL A 294 13.79 -6.08 -8.89
C VAL A 294 13.05 -7.35 -8.49
N TYR A 295 11.77 -7.19 -8.19
CA TYR A 295 10.85 -8.28 -7.80
C TYR A 295 9.54 -8.15 -8.57
N HIS A 296 8.84 -9.27 -8.80
CA HIS A 296 7.53 -9.24 -9.46
C HIS A 296 6.42 -8.66 -8.57
N CYS A 297 6.52 -8.86 -7.27
CA CYS A 297 5.52 -8.39 -6.30
C CYS A 297 6.15 -8.21 -4.90
N ASN A 298 5.39 -7.62 -3.97
CA ASN A 298 5.86 -7.47 -2.59
C ASN A 298 6.05 -8.81 -1.88
N ASP A 299 5.27 -9.86 -2.21
CA ASP A 299 5.50 -11.19 -1.67
C ASP A 299 6.88 -11.75 -2.04
N ASP A 300 7.34 -11.52 -3.27
CA ASP A 300 8.68 -11.90 -3.69
C ASP A 300 9.73 -11.06 -2.98
N PHE A 301 9.45 -9.77 -2.77
CA PHE A 301 10.32 -8.90 -1.98
C PHE A 301 10.46 -9.39 -0.53
N TYR A 302 9.36 -9.64 0.20
CA TYR A 302 9.39 -10.13 1.58
C TYR A 302 10.06 -11.50 1.73
N ASN A 303 9.99 -12.32 0.72
CA ASN A 303 10.67 -13.61 0.69
C ASN A 303 12.07 -13.55 0.06
N ASN A 304 12.60 -12.36 -0.19
CA ASN A 304 13.93 -12.11 -0.80
C ASN A 304 14.16 -12.89 -2.11
N ARG A 305 13.11 -12.98 -2.95
CA ARG A 305 13.14 -13.66 -4.24
C ARG A 305 13.31 -12.64 -5.36
N ASN A 306 14.42 -11.91 -5.34
CA ASN A 306 14.73 -10.97 -6.40
C ASN A 306 15.02 -11.70 -7.72
N ILE A 307 14.64 -11.05 -8.82
CA ILE A 307 14.85 -11.58 -10.17
C ILE A 307 16.25 -11.24 -10.63
N THR A 308 16.62 -9.98 -10.51
CA THR A 308 17.91 -9.42 -10.92
C THR A 308 18.09 -8.02 -10.34
N ASN A 309 19.21 -7.39 -10.67
CA ASN A 309 19.40 -5.97 -10.44
C ASN A 309 18.73 -5.16 -11.56
N LEU A 310 18.20 -3.98 -11.25
CA LEU A 310 17.53 -3.11 -12.21
C LEU A 310 18.44 -2.72 -13.40
N LEU A 311 19.72 -2.56 -13.14
CA LEU A 311 20.68 -2.15 -14.19
C LEU A 311 20.92 -3.26 -15.22
N ASP A 312 20.71 -4.52 -14.83
CA ASP A 312 20.93 -5.69 -15.68
C ASP A 312 19.67 -6.17 -16.40
N ILE A 313 18.48 -5.62 -16.03
CA ILE A 313 17.21 -6.08 -16.56
C ILE A 313 16.87 -5.40 -17.91
N ASP A 314 16.33 -6.18 -18.83
CA ASP A 314 15.55 -5.66 -19.96
C ASP A 314 14.08 -5.53 -19.53
N ILE A 315 13.66 -4.30 -19.25
CA ILE A 315 12.30 -4.01 -18.77
C ILE A 315 11.23 -4.48 -19.77
N LYS A 316 11.48 -4.36 -21.08
CA LYS A 316 10.51 -4.79 -22.10
C LYS A 316 10.29 -6.29 -22.07
N THR A 317 11.35 -7.06 -21.95
CA THR A 317 11.29 -8.52 -21.81
C THR A 317 10.66 -8.92 -20.48
N TYR A 318 11.01 -8.22 -19.39
CA TYR A 318 10.49 -8.45 -18.06
C TYR A 318 8.96 -8.29 -18.00
N LEU A 319 8.43 -7.20 -18.53
CA LEU A 319 7.00 -6.86 -18.49
C LEU A 319 6.15 -7.61 -19.54
N ASN A 320 6.67 -8.64 -20.17
CA ASN A 320 6.01 -9.28 -21.30
C ASN A 320 5.50 -10.69 -21.03
N ARG A 321 5.54 -11.16 -19.79
CA ARG A 321 5.18 -12.53 -19.45
C ARG A 321 4.46 -12.65 -18.12
N TYR A 322 3.42 -13.48 -18.10
CA TYR A 322 2.86 -14.00 -16.85
C TYR A 322 3.90 -14.81 -16.11
N VAL A 323 3.90 -14.69 -14.80
CA VAL A 323 4.76 -15.49 -13.92
C VAL A 323 3.93 -16.51 -13.15
N ARG A 324 4.58 -17.55 -12.65
CA ARG A 324 3.94 -18.50 -11.75
C ARG A 324 4.04 -17.97 -10.31
N CYS A 325 2.90 -17.87 -9.64
CA CYS A 325 2.88 -17.53 -8.23
C CYS A 325 3.59 -18.61 -7.42
N LEU A 326 4.55 -18.20 -6.59
CA LEU A 326 5.29 -19.11 -5.70
C LEU A 326 4.72 -19.15 -4.28
N ASN A 327 3.69 -18.34 -4.01
CA ASN A 327 3.09 -18.17 -2.69
C ASN A 327 1.78 -18.94 -2.56
N ASN A 328 1.54 -19.50 -1.39
CA ASN A 328 0.24 -20.09 -1.07
C ASN A 328 -0.82 -19.01 -0.88
N ALA A 329 -0.48 -17.92 -0.17
CA ALA A 329 -1.34 -16.75 0.02
C ALA A 329 -0.74 -15.54 -0.71
N CYS A 330 -1.55 -14.55 -1.05
CA CYS A 330 -1.10 -13.31 -1.68
C CYS A 330 -1.20 -12.16 -0.68
N TYR A 331 -0.06 -11.63 -0.26
CA TYR A 331 0.02 -10.50 0.67
C TYR A 331 0.06 -9.15 -0.05
N ASP A 332 0.23 -9.13 -1.36
CA ASP A 332 0.25 -7.91 -2.19
C ASP A 332 -1.17 -7.36 -2.44
N GLY A 333 -2.04 -7.47 -1.43
CA GLY A 333 -3.38 -6.92 -1.46
C GLY A 333 -4.30 -7.58 -2.48
N LEU A 334 -3.94 -8.74 -3.03
CA LEU A 334 -4.70 -9.40 -4.08
C LEU A 334 -4.78 -8.57 -5.38
N ASP A 335 -3.82 -7.68 -5.62
CA ASP A 335 -3.84 -6.70 -6.72
C ASP A 335 -3.72 -7.33 -8.13
N HIS A 336 -3.52 -8.64 -8.24
CA HIS A 336 -3.19 -9.26 -9.52
C HIS A 336 -4.09 -10.44 -9.85
N ARG A 337 -4.59 -10.42 -11.08
CA ARG A 337 -5.34 -11.54 -11.64
C ARG A 337 -4.52 -12.82 -11.62
N LYS A 338 -5.15 -13.92 -11.21
CA LYS A 338 -4.54 -15.24 -11.16
C LYS A 338 -5.41 -16.25 -11.90
N ILE A 339 -4.76 -17.07 -12.74
CA ILE A 339 -5.42 -18.08 -13.57
C ILE A 339 -4.62 -19.38 -13.43
N LEU A 340 -5.33 -20.51 -13.36
CA LEU A 340 -4.70 -21.84 -13.39
C LEU A 340 -3.98 -22.11 -14.71
#